data_826b02b3b3b52c12694087ff38a1afa4
#
_entry.id   826b02b3b3b52c12694087ff38a1afa4
#
_cell.length_a   1.000
_cell.length_b   1.000
_cell.length_c   1.000
_cell.angle_alpha   90.00
_cell.angle_beta   90.00
_cell.angle_gamma   90.00
#
_symmetry.space_group_name_H-M   'P 1'
#
loop_
_entity.id
_entity.type
_entity.pdbx_description
1 polymer ?
#
loop_
_entity_poly.entity_id
_entity_poly.type
_entity_poly.pdbx_seq_one_letter_code
_entity_poly.pdbx_strand_id
1 'polypeptide(L)'
;EILIGLVGSEMCIRDRDLGLQMSEKELYNTKGTSLKDAVVSFGGFCSGVVVSPDGLVFTNHHCGFGNIQALATPENDILKNGFVARTQAEELPAKGLYVQILQRTEDITKRVNKALDKYYKEHAAEMAKLGENAKEKMRWNSVDSICLAIENEYAKKYPELICEVSPYYTGNAFYVNVYKQYDDIRLVFAPPQSLGKFGGETDNWMWPRQTCDFSVFRIYADKDNQPAEYSADNRPLKAERYAKVSLEGFKKGDYCMTIGYPGRTNRYLSSYGIVERMENTNESRINVRGVKQGIWKKWMDSDPKIRLQYASKYANSSNYWKNSIGMNKALKELKVVEQKKKQEQQINEWAQKSKKRQERFGNLAPELEKAYAARKDGNRAIAFLNESFLGGPDLMRIAFYFDNLQNAGGETGKATWKNRLRQQYKDWNEEVDKETMTALIDNYAKQVKPEYLPDFYQTIEKEYNNDIRTYVDAMFKQSVLTDTNCVNLTLTQEQKDNDMALKCLKSVMELGGKVSDQISQYNMDVAEKERLLCEAILEMEMDQPHYSDANSTMRLSYGFVDDYTSAAGHQNYFTTCLLYTSPSPRDRSVS
;
A
#
# COMPACT_ATOMS: atom_id res chain seq x y z
N GLU A 1 9.04 10.03 -13.29
CA GLU A 1 7.85 9.18 -13.48
C GLU A 1 6.85 9.86 -14.39
N ILE A 2 6.50 9.20 -15.47
CA ILE A 2 5.55 9.69 -16.48
C ILE A 2 4.23 8.99 -16.28
N LEU A 3 3.13 9.74 -16.32
CA LEU A 3 1.79 9.19 -16.31
C LEU A 3 1.45 8.69 -17.71
N ILE A 4 1.29 7.39 -17.91
CA ILE A 4 1.01 6.81 -19.25
C ILE A 4 -0.34 7.28 -19.84
N GLY A 5 -1.24 7.87 -19.09
CA GLY A 5 -2.48 8.45 -19.60
C GLY A 5 -2.38 9.90 -20.10
N LEU A 6 -1.25 10.57 -19.86
CA LEU A 6 -1.01 11.97 -20.22
C LEU A 6 0.17 12.13 -21.17
N VAL A 7 0.55 11.09 -21.90
CA VAL A 7 1.61 11.16 -22.90
C VAL A 7 1.15 12.04 -24.05
N GLY A 8 1.36 13.34 -23.89
CA GLY A 8 1.27 14.27 -25.01
C GLY A 8 2.48 14.11 -25.93
N SER A 9 2.32 14.51 -27.19
CA SER A 9 3.37 14.44 -28.23
C SER A 9 4.72 15.04 -27.80
N GLU A 10 4.73 16.06 -26.95
CA GLU A 10 5.94 16.74 -26.47
C GLU A 10 6.78 15.88 -25.51
N MET A 11 6.14 15.02 -24.71
CA MET A 11 6.85 14.16 -23.77
C MET A 11 7.55 12.98 -24.47
N CYS A 12 6.90 12.37 -25.46
CA CYS A 12 7.51 11.35 -26.30
C CYS A 12 8.65 11.88 -27.17
N ILE A 13 8.60 13.15 -27.59
CA ILE A 13 9.70 13.81 -28.30
C ILE A 13 10.92 13.88 -27.39
N ARG A 14 10.77 14.38 -26.15
CA ARG A 14 11.85 14.48 -25.17
C ARG A 14 12.44 13.10 -24.81
N ASP A 15 11.60 12.07 -24.66
CA ASP A 15 12.06 10.72 -24.31
C ASP A 15 12.83 10.07 -25.46
N ARG A 16 12.50 10.39 -26.71
CA ARG A 16 13.28 9.98 -27.89
C ARG A 16 14.65 10.65 -27.94
N ASP A 17 14.72 11.94 -27.61
CA ASP A 17 15.99 12.67 -27.49
C ASP A 17 16.89 12.06 -26.40
N LEU A 18 16.27 11.42 -25.39
CA LEU A 18 16.95 10.66 -24.34
C LEU A 18 17.25 9.20 -24.71
N GLY A 19 16.87 8.72 -25.89
CA GLY A 19 17.21 7.40 -26.38
C GLY A 19 16.08 6.37 -26.43
N LEU A 20 14.84 6.74 -26.11
CA LEU A 20 13.68 5.85 -26.28
C LEU A 20 13.44 5.57 -27.76
N GLN A 21 13.61 4.31 -28.17
CA GLN A 21 13.43 3.90 -29.58
C GLN A 21 11.97 3.60 -29.96
N MET A 22 11.09 3.44 -28.95
CA MET A 22 9.68 3.13 -29.18
C MET A 22 8.87 4.40 -29.51
N SER A 23 7.89 4.25 -30.38
CA SER A 23 6.88 5.29 -30.59
C SER A 23 5.87 5.33 -29.43
N GLU A 24 5.16 6.46 -29.28
CA GLU A 24 4.07 6.62 -28.34
C GLU A 24 3.02 5.51 -28.45
N LYS A 25 2.62 5.16 -29.69
CA LYS A 25 1.63 4.10 -29.96
C LYS A 25 2.12 2.70 -29.64
N GLU A 26 3.43 2.44 -29.73
CA GLU A 26 4.02 1.17 -29.30
C GLU A 26 4.09 1.06 -27.78
N LEU A 27 4.24 2.19 -27.09
CA LEU A 27 4.29 2.27 -25.64
C LEU A 27 2.87 2.22 -25.03
N TYR A 28 1.98 3.08 -25.50
CA TYR A 28 0.61 3.22 -25.02
C TYR A 28 -0.38 3.48 -26.18
N ASN A 29 -1.33 2.57 -26.36
CA ASN A 29 -2.37 2.67 -27.40
C ASN A 29 -3.73 2.29 -26.80
N THR A 30 -4.72 3.16 -26.98
CA THR A 30 -6.11 2.90 -26.53
C THR A 30 -6.98 2.24 -27.61
N LYS A 31 -6.50 2.16 -28.86
CA LYS A 31 -7.24 1.62 -30.00
C LYS A 31 -6.65 0.33 -30.56
N GLY A 32 -5.54 -0.13 -29.99
CA GLY A 32 -4.84 -1.35 -30.41
C GLY A 32 -3.86 -1.78 -29.33
N THR A 33 -3.16 -2.88 -29.58
CA THR A 33 -2.19 -3.42 -28.63
C THR A 33 -0.90 -2.59 -28.58
N SER A 34 -0.33 -2.50 -27.39
CA SER A 34 0.91 -1.78 -27.11
C SER A 34 1.65 -2.42 -25.93
N LEU A 35 2.81 -1.89 -25.54
CA LEU A 35 3.56 -2.42 -24.42
C LEU A 35 2.78 -2.41 -23.10
N LYS A 36 1.87 -1.43 -22.90
CA LYS A 36 1.00 -1.40 -21.72
C LYS A 36 0.22 -2.69 -21.47
N ASP A 37 -0.16 -3.40 -22.56
CA ASP A 37 -0.96 -4.63 -22.47
C ASP A 37 -0.15 -5.85 -21.99
N ALA A 38 1.18 -5.75 -22.02
CA ALA A 38 2.07 -6.74 -21.41
C ALA A 38 2.32 -6.48 -19.92
N VAL A 39 2.05 -5.26 -19.42
CA VAL A 39 2.28 -4.88 -18.03
C VAL A 39 0.98 -5.02 -17.23
N VAL A 40 1.02 -5.76 -16.15
CA VAL A 40 -0.17 -6.11 -15.37
C VAL A 40 -0.11 -5.59 -13.95
N SER A 41 -1.26 -5.18 -13.42
CA SER A 41 -1.47 -5.03 -11.99
C SER A 41 -1.65 -6.42 -11.39
N PHE A 42 -0.76 -6.81 -10.50
CA PHE A 42 -0.73 -8.12 -9.88
C PHE A 42 -1.34 -8.04 -8.48
N GLY A 43 -2.53 -8.60 -8.32
CA GLY A 43 -3.30 -8.60 -7.08
C GLY A 43 -3.74 -7.20 -6.60
N GLY A 44 -3.62 -6.14 -7.43
CA GLY A 44 -3.94 -4.76 -7.05
C GLY A 44 -2.87 -4.07 -6.20
N PHE A 45 -1.77 -4.74 -5.85
CA PHE A 45 -0.72 -4.21 -4.96
C PHE A 45 0.70 -4.33 -5.50
N CYS A 46 0.90 -5.07 -6.58
CA CYS A 46 2.19 -5.26 -7.23
C CYS A 46 2.09 -5.11 -8.75
N SER A 47 3.24 -5.17 -9.42
CA SER A 47 3.34 -5.18 -10.87
C SER A 47 3.85 -6.52 -11.36
N GLY A 48 3.42 -6.93 -12.54
CA GLY A 48 3.96 -8.06 -13.27
C GLY A 48 4.09 -7.74 -14.75
N VAL A 49 4.75 -8.61 -15.48
CA VAL A 49 4.88 -8.50 -16.93
C VAL A 49 4.63 -9.85 -17.60
N VAL A 50 3.75 -9.87 -18.58
CA VAL A 50 3.51 -11.04 -19.43
C VAL A 50 4.71 -11.20 -20.36
N VAL A 51 5.36 -12.37 -20.34
CA VAL A 51 6.61 -12.63 -21.05
C VAL A 51 6.51 -13.74 -22.11
N SER A 52 5.32 -14.34 -22.24
CA SER A 52 5.10 -15.37 -23.26
C SER A 52 3.73 -15.22 -23.93
N PRO A 53 3.54 -15.78 -25.12
CA PRO A 53 2.24 -15.82 -25.78
C PRO A 53 1.18 -16.63 -25.00
N ASP A 54 1.63 -17.50 -24.07
CA ASP A 54 0.77 -18.38 -23.26
C ASP A 54 0.59 -17.86 -21.84
N GLY A 55 0.54 -16.53 -21.66
CA GLY A 55 0.14 -15.89 -20.42
C GLY A 55 1.10 -16.05 -19.24
N LEU A 56 2.38 -16.37 -19.48
CA LEU A 56 3.38 -16.47 -18.41
C LEU A 56 3.72 -15.07 -17.88
N VAL A 57 3.64 -14.88 -16.57
CA VAL A 57 3.84 -13.59 -15.89
C VAL A 57 5.06 -13.66 -14.99
N PHE A 58 6.00 -12.74 -15.17
CA PHE A 58 7.07 -12.49 -14.22
C PHE A 58 6.65 -11.40 -13.24
N THR A 59 6.84 -11.65 -11.95
CA THR A 59 6.66 -10.68 -10.88
C THR A 59 7.73 -10.89 -9.81
N ASN A 60 7.77 -10.04 -8.78
CA ASN A 60 8.72 -10.23 -7.68
C ASN A 60 8.35 -11.40 -6.79
N HIS A 61 9.35 -12.05 -6.20
CA HIS A 61 9.13 -13.11 -5.20
C HIS A 61 8.35 -12.58 -3.99
N HIS A 62 8.67 -11.37 -3.52
CA HIS A 62 7.93 -10.77 -2.40
C HIS A 62 6.47 -10.45 -2.76
N CYS A 63 6.12 -10.25 -4.02
CA CYS A 63 4.74 -10.06 -4.47
C CYS A 63 3.94 -11.38 -4.42
N GLY A 64 4.56 -12.49 -4.80
CA GLY A 64 3.97 -13.83 -4.72
C GLY A 64 4.05 -14.48 -3.33
N PHE A 65 4.79 -13.88 -2.39
CA PHE A 65 5.17 -14.50 -1.13
C PHE A 65 3.99 -15.06 -0.31
N GLY A 66 2.93 -14.28 -0.15
CA GLY A 66 1.73 -14.71 0.57
C GLY A 66 1.00 -15.88 -0.10
N ASN A 67 0.95 -15.88 -1.44
CA ASN A 67 0.33 -16.96 -2.21
C ASN A 67 1.17 -18.23 -2.14
N ILE A 68 2.50 -18.12 -2.24
CA ILE A 68 3.43 -19.24 -2.10
C ILE A 68 3.33 -19.82 -0.69
N GLN A 69 3.29 -18.99 0.35
CA GLN A 69 3.08 -19.41 1.74
C GLN A 69 1.75 -20.16 1.91
N ALA A 70 0.67 -19.66 1.32
CA ALA A 70 -0.65 -20.29 1.42
C ALA A 70 -0.71 -21.69 0.79
N LEU A 71 0.16 -21.97 -0.17
CA LEU A 71 0.31 -23.28 -0.83
C LEU A 71 1.33 -24.18 -0.13
N ALA A 72 2.17 -23.64 0.77
CA ALA A 72 3.16 -24.39 1.52
C ALA A 72 2.55 -25.14 2.71
N THR A 73 3.11 -26.31 3.05
CA THR A 73 2.82 -27.05 4.28
C THR A 73 4.13 -27.37 5.02
N PRO A 74 4.10 -27.75 6.30
CA PRO A 74 5.30 -28.19 7.01
C PRO A 74 6.03 -29.36 6.33
N GLU A 75 5.29 -30.26 5.68
CA GLU A 75 5.80 -31.43 4.96
C GLU A 75 6.31 -31.09 3.56
N ASN A 76 5.73 -30.06 2.94
CA ASN A 76 6.10 -29.58 1.61
C ASN A 76 6.25 -28.05 1.62
N ASP A 77 7.31 -27.58 2.25
CA ASP A 77 7.59 -26.14 2.41
C ASP A 77 8.16 -25.55 1.09
N ILE A 78 7.29 -25.33 0.13
CA ILE A 78 7.64 -24.72 -1.15
C ILE A 78 8.11 -23.27 -1.01
N LEU A 79 7.78 -22.59 0.09
CA LEU A 79 8.30 -21.25 0.36
C LEU A 79 9.81 -21.32 0.67
N LYS A 80 10.22 -22.27 1.51
CA LYS A 80 11.62 -22.47 1.88
C LYS A 80 12.43 -23.09 0.75
N ASN A 81 11.89 -24.14 0.13
CA ASN A 81 12.63 -25.03 -0.79
C ASN A 81 12.49 -24.61 -2.26
N GLY A 82 11.56 -23.71 -2.58
CA GLY A 82 11.20 -23.35 -3.94
C GLY A 82 10.20 -24.32 -4.56
N PHE A 83 9.72 -23.95 -5.75
CA PHE A 83 8.74 -24.73 -6.53
C PHE A 83 9.01 -24.57 -8.03
N VAL A 84 8.83 -25.64 -8.77
CA VAL A 84 8.87 -25.65 -10.24
C VAL A 84 7.79 -26.58 -10.77
N ALA A 85 6.82 -26.04 -11.50
CA ALA A 85 5.91 -26.82 -12.34
C ALA A 85 6.58 -27.12 -13.68
N ARG A 86 6.72 -28.39 -14.01
CA ARG A 86 7.31 -28.81 -15.29
C ARG A 86 6.28 -29.00 -16.40
N THR A 87 5.02 -29.12 -16.00
CA THR A 87 3.85 -29.22 -16.89
C THR A 87 2.74 -28.31 -16.37
N GLN A 88 1.80 -27.93 -17.24
CA GLN A 88 0.64 -27.14 -16.86
C GLN A 88 -0.24 -27.82 -15.78
N ALA A 89 -0.25 -29.15 -15.77
CA ALA A 89 -0.99 -29.93 -14.78
C ALA A 89 -0.42 -29.82 -13.36
N GLU A 90 0.84 -29.46 -13.23
CA GLU A 90 1.53 -29.25 -11.94
C GLU A 90 1.41 -27.82 -11.43
N GLU A 91 0.91 -26.87 -12.25
CA GLU A 91 0.76 -25.48 -11.86
C GLU A 91 -0.28 -25.32 -10.75
N LEU A 92 0.05 -24.63 -9.67
CA LEU A 92 -0.77 -24.56 -8.46
C LEU A 92 -1.69 -23.33 -8.46
N PRO A 93 -3.04 -23.51 -8.34
CA PRO A 93 -3.97 -22.40 -8.29
C PRO A 93 -3.73 -21.48 -7.09
N ALA A 94 -3.48 -20.20 -7.35
CA ALA A 94 -3.29 -19.16 -6.33
C ALA A 94 -4.64 -18.52 -6.00
N LYS A 95 -5.42 -19.15 -5.11
CA LYS A 95 -6.78 -18.73 -4.77
C LYS A 95 -6.84 -17.28 -4.27
N GLY A 96 -7.75 -16.49 -4.84
CA GLY A 96 -7.98 -15.09 -4.48
C GLY A 96 -6.96 -14.12 -5.07
N LEU A 97 -5.97 -14.60 -5.84
CA LEU A 97 -5.09 -13.77 -6.63
C LEU A 97 -5.75 -13.47 -7.97
N TYR A 98 -5.68 -12.22 -8.40
CA TYR A 98 -6.13 -11.78 -9.71
C TYR A 98 -5.07 -10.95 -10.41
N VAL A 99 -5.23 -10.78 -11.71
CA VAL A 99 -4.38 -9.94 -12.55
C VAL A 99 -5.26 -9.01 -13.37
N GLN A 100 -4.89 -7.73 -13.43
CA GLN A 100 -5.60 -6.73 -14.23
C GLN A 100 -4.71 -6.19 -15.34
N ILE A 101 -5.26 -6.11 -16.55
CA ILE A 101 -4.63 -5.50 -17.74
C ILE A 101 -5.34 -4.20 -18.06
N LEU A 102 -4.61 -3.08 -18.02
CA LEU A 102 -5.14 -1.76 -18.32
C LEU A 102 -5.59 -1.67 -19.78
N GLN A 103 -6.87 -1.41 -20.00
CA GLN A 103 -7.41 -1.17 -21.33
C GLN A 103 -7.20 0.29 -21.74
N ARG A 104 -7.63 1.22 -20.88
CA ARG A 104 -7.48 2.65 -21.11
C ARG A 104 -7.62 3.46 -19.82
N THR A 105 -7.13 4.69 -19.88
CA THR A 105 -7.32 5.72 -18.86
C THR A 105 -7.99 6.94 -19.53
N GLU A 106 -9.02 7.50 -18.90
CA GLU A 106 -9.77 8.64 -19.41
C GLU A 106 -9.75 9.78 -18.38
N ASP A 107 -9.44 11.01 -18.82
CA ASP A 107 -9.54 12.21 -17.97
C ASP A 107 -11.01 12.58 -17.77
N ILE A 108 -11.47 12.54 -16.54
CA ILE A 108 -12.82 12.90 -16.11
C ILE A 108 -12.85 14.13 -15.20
N THR A 109 -11.75 14.86 -15.08
CA THR A 109 -11.60 16.01 -14.18
C THR A 109 -12.72 17.03 -14.38
N LYS A 110 -13.01 17.40 -15.63
CA LYS A 110 -14.10 18.32 -15.95
C LYS A 110 -15.47 17.80 -15.53
N ARG A 111 -15.67 16.49 -15.62
CA ARG A 111 -16.93 15.83 -15.23
C ARG A 111 -17.11 15.85 -13.71
N VAL A 112 -16.07 15.52 -12.96
CA VAL A 112 -16.08 15.57 -11.48
C VAL A 112 -16.32 17.00 -11.01
N ASN A 113 -15.60 17.99 -11.56
CA ASN A 113 -15.76 19.40 -11.19
C ASN A 113 -17.18 19.91 -11.51
N LYS A 114 -17.76 19.53 -12.65
CA LYS A 114 -19.15 19.88 -12.99
C LYS A 114 -20.16 19.25 -12.01
N ALA A 115 -19.91 18.02 -11.56
CA ALA A 115 -20.76 17.35 -10.56
C ALA A 115 -20.64 18.04 -9.19
N LEU A 116 -19.43 18.44 -8.78
CA LEU A 116 -19.20 19.24 -7.58
C LEU A 116 -19.92 20.60 -7.65
N ASP A 117 -19.83 21.32 -8.77
CA ASP A 117 -20.52 22.61 -8.95
C ASP A 117 -22.04 22.46 -8.88
N LYS A 118 -22.59 21.34 -9.40
CA LYS A 118 -24.01 21.02 -9.27
C LYS A 118 -24.36 20.74 -7.81
N TYR A 119 -23.56 19.91 -7.12
CA TYR A 119 -23.73 19.58 -5.72
C TYR A 119 -23.73 20.85 -4.84
N TYR A 120 -22.80 21.79 -5.06
CA TYR A 120 -22.75 23.06 -4.34
C TYR A 120 -24.02 23.91 -4.53
N LYS A 121 -24.59 23.93 -5.74
CA LYS A 121 -25.84 24.65 -6.02
C LYS A 121 -27.04 24.02 -5.33
N GLU A 122 -27.14 22.70 -5.37
CA GLU A 122 -28.22 21.93 -4.74
C GLU A 122 -28.19 22.04 -3.21
N HIS A 123 -27.01 22.21 -2.61
CA HIS A 123 -26.81 22.33 -1.16
C HIS A 123 -26.41 23.75 -0.72
N ALA A 124 -26.78 24.77 -1.47
CA ALA A 124 -26.39 26.16 -1.19
C ALA A 124 -26.80 26.65 0.21
N ALA A 125 -27.98 26.23 0.71
CA ALA A 125 -28.45 26.57 2.05
C ALA A 125 -27.63 25.91 3.16
N GLU A 126 -27.12 24.71 2.95
CA GLU A 126 -26.20 24.02 3.85
C GLU A 126 -24.83 24.68 3.80
N MET A 127 -24.33 24.94 2.58
CA MET A 127 -23.06 25.60 2.35
C MET A 127 -22.99 26.97 3.04
N ALA A 128 -24.10 27.74 3.05
CA ALA A 128 -24.16 29.03 3.73
C ALA A 128 -23.98 28.95 5.26
N LYS A 129 -24.27 27.79 5.86
CA LYS A 129 -24.09 27.54 7.30
C LYS A 129 -22.65 27.13 7.68
N LEU A 130 -21.85 26.72 6.73
CA LEU A 130 -20.49 26.19 6.95
C LEU A 130 -19.44 27.30 7.13
N GLY A 131 -19.77 28.58 6.84
CA GLY A 131 -18.86 29.71 7.00
C GLY A 131 -17.70 29.70 5.99
N GLU A 132 -16.54 30.17 6.45
CA GLU A 132 -15.32 30.14 5.64
C GLU A 132 -14.97 28.72 5.18
N ASN A 133 -14.44 28.62 3.97
CA ASN A 133 -14.08 27.35 3.30
C ASN A 133 -15.26 26.39 3.04
N ALA A 134 -16.49 26.91 2.99
CA ALA A 134 -17.69 26.11 2.78
C ALA A 134 -17.59 25.16 1.57
N LYS A 135 -17.02 25.61 0.44
CA LYS A 135 -16.83 24.77 -0.75
C LYS A 135 -15.92 23.57 -0.50
N GLU A 136 -14.83 23.75 0.23
CA GLU A 136 -13.87 22.66 0.49
C GLU A 136 -14.42 21.65 1.50
N LYS A 137 -15.16 22.12 2.51
CA LYS A 137 -15.89 21.22 3.42
C LYS A 137 -16.93 20.39 2.66
N MET A 138 -17.67 20.99 1.76
CA MET A 138 -18.63 20.29 0.90
C MET A 138 -17.90 19.32 -0.05
N ARG A 139 -16.75 19.71 -0.61
CA ARG A 139 -15.91 18.84 -1.44
C ARG A 139 -15.44 17.63 -0.66
N TRP A 140 -14.87 17.81 0.53
CA TRP A 140 -14.41 16.74 1.40
C TRP A 140 -15.49 15.67 1.63
N ASN A 141 -16.74 16.12 1.87
CA ASN A 141 -17.84 15.22 2.18
C ASN A 141 -18.49 14.57 0.95
N SER A 142 -18.24 15.04 -0.26
CA SER A 142 -19.00 14.65 -1.46
C SER A 142 -18.15 14.07 -2.59
N VAL A 143 -16.86 14.38 -2.66
CA VAL A 143 -16.02 14.01 -3.81
C VAL A 143 -15.95 12.50 -4.03
N ASP A 144 -15.82 11.73 -2.95
CA ASP A 144 -15.76 10.27 -3.03
C ASP A 144 -17.08 9.67 -3.51
N SER A 145 -18.21 10.20 -3.04
CA SER A 145 -19.55 9.78 -3.50
C SER A 145 -19.78 10.09 -4.97
N ILE A 146 -19.29 11.25 -5.45
CA ILE A 146 -19.35 11.64 -6.86
C ILE A 146 -18.47 10.68 -7.70
N CYS A 147 -17.26 10.40 -7.25
CA CYS A 147 -16.36 9.46 -7.93
C CYS A 147 -17.00 8.06 -8.01
N LEU A 148 -17.52 7.55 -6.90
CA LEU A 148 -18.21 6.25 -6.84
C LEU A 148 -19.45 6.21 -7.77
N ALA A 149 -20.21 7.29 -7.86
CA ALA A 149 -21.35 7.38 -8.79
C ALA A 149 -20.88 7.27 -10.26
N ILE A 150 -19.75 7.89 -10.58
CA ILE A 150 -19.16 7.80 -11.93
C ILE A 150 -18.64 6.38 -12.20
N GLU A 151 -17.95 5.75 -11.23
CA GLU A 151 -17.52 4.34 -11.33
C GLU A 151 -18.70 3.42 -11.63
N ASN A 152 -19.80 3.56 -10.88
CA ASN A 152 -21.01 2.76 -11.06
C ASN A 152 -21.66 2.95 -12.45
N GLU A 153 -21.57 4.14 -13.03
CA GLU A 153 -22.04 4.37 -14.41
C GLU A 153 -21.14 3.64 -15.43
N TYR A 154 -19.81 3.70 -15.25
CA TYR A 154 -18.87 2.97 -16.10
C TYR A 154 -19.03 1.45 -15.96
N ALA A 155 -19.19 0.95 -14.74
CA ALA A 155 -19.45 -0.46 -14.48
C ALA A 155 -20.75 -0.98 -15.14
N LYS A 156 -21.81 -0.16 -15.14
CA LYS A 156 -23.04 -0.49 -15.88
C LYS A 156 -22.85 -0.50 -17.39
N LYS A 157 -22.01 0.40 -17.90
CA LYS A 157 -21.73 0.50 -19.34
C LYS A 157 -20.80 -0.61 -19.83
N TYR A 158 -19.90 -1.07 -18.98
CA TYR A 158 -18.87 -2.07 -19.28
C TYR A 158 -18.86 -3.16 -18.19
N PRO A 159 -19.91 -4.01 -18.12
CA PRO A 159 -20.09 -4.96 -17.02
C PRO A 159 -19.00 -6.04 -16.94
N GLU A 160 -18.26 -6.26 -18.03
CA GLU A 160 -17.15 -7.21 -18.14
C GLU A 160 -15.79 -6.60 -17.74
N LEU A 161 -15.76 -5.30 -17.40
CA LEU A 161 -14.54 -4.58 -17.07
C LEU A 161 -14.60 -4.00 -15.65
N ILE A 162 -13.45 -3.87 -15.03
CA ILE A 162 -13.30 -3.15 -13.76
C ILE A 162 -13.00 -1.69 -14.08
N CYS A 163 -13.78 -0.79 -13.50
CA CYS A 163 -13.64 0.65 -13.71
C CYS A 163 -13.39 1.33 -12.37
N GLU A 164 -12.26 2.03 -12.23
CA GLU A 164 -11.83 2.67 -10.99
C GLU A 164 -11.52 4.15 -11.23
N VAL A 165 -12.13 5.04 -10.46
CA VAL A 165 -11.80 6.46 -10.48
C VAL A 165 -10.68 6.73 -9.50
N SER A 166 -9.59 7.30 -9.99
CA SER A 166 -8.42 7.64 -9.18
C SER A 166 -8.17 9.14 -9.16
N PRO A 167 -7.92 9.75 -7.98
CA PRO A 167 -7.47 11.13 -7.86
C PRO A 167 -5.98 11.23 -8.20
N TYR A 168 -5.61 12.31 -8.87
CA TYR A 168 -4.25 12.69 -9.22
C TYR A 168 -3.95 14.10 -8.71
N TYR A 169 -2.67 14.41 -8.54
CA TYR A 169 -2.22 15.73 -8.08
C TYR A 169 -2.98 16.19 -6.82
N THR A 170 -3.01 15.31 -5.82
CA THR A 170 -3.69 15.57 -4.53
C THR A 170 -5.19 15.90 -4.71
N GLY A 171 -5.85 15.30 -5.71
CA GLY A 171 -7.27 15.53 -6.00
C GLY A 171 -7.56 16.77 -6.86
N ASN A 172 -6.55 17.32 -7.56
CA ASN A 172 -6.75 18.40 -8.54
C ASN A 172 -7.14 17.87 -9.93
N ALA A 173 -6.89 16.58 -10.19
CA ALA A 173 -7.34 15.90 -11.41
C ALA A 173 -7.92 14.53 -11.07
N PHE A 174 -8.78 13.99 -11.95
CA PHE A 174 -9.44 12.70 -11.78
C PHE A 174 -9.42 11.93 -13.09
N TYR A 175 -9.09 10.65 -12.99
CA TYR A 175 -9.07 9.74 -14.13
C TYR A 175 -9.85 8.47 -13.82
N VAL A 176 -10.56 7.94 -14.80
CA VAL A 176 -11.11 6.58 -14.73
C VAL A 176 -10.15 5.64 -15.44
N ASN A 177 -9.72 4.60 -14.73
CA ASN A 177 -8.90 3.52 -15.24
C ASN A 177 -9.80 2.31 -15.50
N VAL A 178 -9.73 1.75 -16.69
CA VAL A 178 -10.55 0.64 -17.12
C VAL A 178 -9.68 -0.58 -17.33
N TYR A 179 -9.96 -1.67 -16.60
CA TYR A 179 -9.17 -2.89 -16.60
C TYR A 179 -9.96 -4.11 -17.05
N LYS A 180 -9.28 -5.04 -17.68
CA LYS A 180 -9.75 -6.41 -17.85
C LYS A 180 -9.10 -7.27 -16.78
N GLN A 181 -9.91 -7.96 -15.95
CA GLN A 181 -9.41 -8.75 -14.82
C GLN A 181 -9.50 -10.24 -15.11
N TYR A 182 -8.49 -11.00 -14.70
CA TYR A 182 -8.41 -12.45 -14.78
C TYR A 182 -8.22 -13.01 -13.37
N ASP A 183 -9.03 -14.01 -12.98
CA ASP A 183 -9.08 -14.54 -11.62
C ASP A 183 -8.50 -15.97 -11.49
N ASP A 184 -8.24 -16.68 -12.60
CA ASP A 184 -7.52 -17.96 -12.56
C ASP A 184 -6.03 -17.72 -12.82
N ILE A 185 -5.29 -17.56 -11.71
CA ILE A 185 -3.84 -17.36 -11.71
C ILE A 185 -3.18 -18.55 -11.02
N ARG A 186 -2.15 -19.11 -11.65
CA ARG A 186 -1.46 -20.31 -11.12
C ARG A 186 0.03 -20.07 -10.96
N LEU A 187 0.58 -20.59 -9.86
CA LEU A 187 2.02 -20.56 -9.58
C LEU A 187 2.74 -21.57 -10.49
N VAL A 188 3.75 -21.09 -11.20
CA VAL A 188 4.60 -21.88 -12.10
C VAL A 188 5.98 -22.10 -11.51
N PHE A 189 6.56 -21.06 -10.91
CA PHE A 189 7.90 -21.10 -10.33
C PHE A 189 8.03 -20.13 -9.15
N ALA A 190 8.70 -20.61 -8.11
CA ALA A 190 9.21 -19.77 -7.03
C ALA A 190 10.63 -20.25 -6.67
N PRO A 191 11.63 -19.37 -6.58
CA PRO A 191 12.94 -19.75 -6.08
C PRO A 191 12.86 -20.12 -4.60
N PRO A 192 13.79 -20.92 -4.07
CA PRO A 192 13.95 -21.07 -2.63
C PRO A 192 14.06 -19.70 -1.94
N GLN A 193 13.48 -19.57 -0.75
CA GLN A 193 13.49 -18.30 0.00
C GLN A 193 14.90 -17.73 0.20
N SER A 194 15.92 -18.59 0.33
CA SER A 194 17.33 -18.19 0.44
C SER A 194 17.84 -17.42 -0.78
N LEU A 195 17.26 -17.63 -1.97
CA LEU A 195 17.56 -16.89 -3.20
C LEU A 195 16.56 -15.75 -3.45
N GLY A 196 15.25 -16.05 -3.35
CA GLY A 196 14.19 -15.07 -3.60
C GLY A 196 14.19 -13.91 -2.60
N LYS A 197 14.74 -14.13 -1.42
CA LYS A 197 14.94 -13.11 -0.38
C LYS A 197 16.40 -13.09 0.11
N PHE A 198 17.36 -13.18 -0.83
CA PHE A 198 18.78 -13.11 -0.49
C PHE A 198 19.11 -11.78 0.21
N GLY A 199 19.96 -11.85 1.25
CA GLY A 199 20.22 -10.72 2.14
C GLY A 199 19.10 -10.46 3.16
N GLY A 200 17.98 -11.15 3.07
CA GLY A 200 16.87 -11.12 4.02
C GLY A 200 16.35 -9.72 4.31
N GLU A 201 16.03 -9.48 5.58
CA GLU A 201 15.59 -8.14 6.02
C GLU A 201 16.76 -7.16 6.17
N THR A 202 18.00 -7.63 6.29
CA THR A 202 19.19 -6.75 6.39
C THR A 202 19.33 -5.88 5.15
N ASP A 203 19.16 -6.47 3.97
CA ASP A 203 19.32 -5.78 2.69
C ASP A 203 18.00 -5.14 2.17
N ASN A 204 16.88 -5.35 2.85
CA ASN A 204 15.62 -4.73 2.47
C ASN A 204 15.71 -3.20 2.63
N TRP A 205 15.25 -2.45 1.62
CA TRP A 205 15.38 -0.99 1.50
C TRP A 205 16.84 -0.48 1.53
N MET A 206 17.78 -1.35 1.17
CA MET A 206 19.18 -0.98 0.96
C MET A 206 19.49 -0.90 -0.53
N TRP A 207 20.37 -0.01 -0.91
CA TRP A 207 20.86 0.13 -2.27
C TRP A 207 22.39 0.28 -2.26
N PRO A 208 23.12 -0.42 -3.12
CA PRO A 208 22.66 -1.45 -4.07
C PRO A 208 22.25 -2.75 -3.37
N ARG A 209 21.41 -3.53 -4.05
CA ARG A 209 20.89 -4.79 -3.52
C ARG A 209 21.04 -5.92 -4.54
N GLN A 210 21.39 -7.11 -4.06
CA GLN A 210 21.41 -8.35 -4.82
C GLN A 210 20.37 -9.32 -4.25
N THR A 211 19.45 -9.79 -5.08
CA THR A 211 18.49 -10.82 -4.71
C THR A 211 17.86 -11.40 -5.97
N CYS A 212 17.48 -12.67 -5.96
CA CYS A 212 16.69 -13.29 -7.02
C CYS A 212 15.18 -13.08 -6.73
N ASP A 213 14.78 -11.81 -6.53
CA ASP A 213 13.43 -11.44 -6.15
C ASP A 213 12.48 -11.53 -7.36
N PHE A 214 12.25 -12.75 -7.84
CA PHE A 214 11.27 -13.03 -8.87
C PHE A 214 10.49 -14.31 -8.58
N SER A 215 9.27 -14.37 -9.08
CA SER A 215 8.42 -15.54 -9.14
C SER A 215 7.65 -15.54 -10.46
N VAL A 216 7.18 -16.69 -10.86
CA VAL A 216 6.50 -16.87 -12.14
C VAL A 216 5.12 -17.44 -11.90
N PHE A 217 4.14 -16.79 -12.48
CA PHE A 217 2.75 -17.23 -12.50
C PHE A 217 2.27 -17.36 -13.96
N ARG A 218 1.10 -17.93 -14.15
CA ARG A 218 0.42 -17.99 -15.44
C ARG A 218 -1.01 -17.55 -15.29
N ILE A 219 -1.46 -16.73 -16.24
CA ILE A 219 -2.87 -16.35 -16.38
C ILE A 219 -3.57 -17.44 -17.18
N TYR A 220 -4.73 -17.88 -16.68
CA TYR A 220 -5.64 -18.80 -17.36
C TYR A 220 -6.92 -18.07 -17.75
N ALA A 221 -7.51 -18.52 -18.84
CA ALA A 221 -8.75 -18.00 -19.40
C ALA A 221 -9.68 -19.17 -19.81
N ASP A 222 -10.92 -18.88 -20.10
CA ASP A 222 -11.87 -19.87 -20.64
C ASP A 222 -11.48 -20.28 -22.08
N LYS A 223 -12.30 -21.17 -22.68
CA LYS A 223 -12.12 -21.66 -24.05
C LYS A 223 -12.12 -20.56 -25.11
N ASP A 224 -12.79 -19.43 -24.83
CA ASP A 224 -12.96 -18.29 -25.73
C ASP A 224 -11.94 -17.16 -25.41
N ASN A 225 -10.93 -17.46 -24.58
CA ASN A 225 -9.86 -16.55 -24.13
C ASN A 225 -10.40 -15.36 -23.31
N GLN A 226 -11.54 -15.57 -22.61
CA GLN A 226 -12.12 -14.54 -21.74
C GLN A 226 -11.82 -14.83 -20.27
N PRO A 227 -11.86 -13.80 -19.40
CA PRO A 227 -11.77 -13.97 -17.96
C PRO A 227 -12.75 -15.02 -17.43
N ALA A 228 -12.28 -15.85 -16.52
CA ALA A 228 -13.11 -16.86 -15.87
C ALA A 228 -12.57 -17.13 -14.45
N GLU A 229 -13.47 -17.58 -13.58
CA GLU A 229 -13.12 -18.19 -12.30
C GLU A 229 -12.32 -19.48 -12.53
N TYR A 230 -11.59 -19.93 -11.50
CA TYR A 230 -10.81 -21.16 -11.60
C TYR A 230 -11.66 -22.34 -12.09
N SER A 231 -11.19 -22.99 -13.15
CA SER A 231 -11.70 -24.26 -13.66
C SER A 231 -10.56 -25.13 -14.18
N ALA A 232 -10.71 -26.45 -14.03
CA ALA A 232 -9.76 -27.40 -14.62
C ALA A 232 -9.76 -27.35 -16.17
N ASP A 233 -10.85 -26.88 -16.77
CA ASP A 233 -11.00 -26.77 -18.23
C ASP A 233 -10.40 -25.48 -18.81
N ASN A 234 -10.03 -24.53 -17.94
CA ASN A 234 -9.39 -23.29 -18.39
C ASN A 234 -8.04 -23.58 -19.02
N ARG A 235 -7.67 -22.72 -19.94
CA ARG A 235 -6.42 -22.83 -20.73
C ARG A 235 -5.53 -21.60 -20.47
N PRO A 236 -4.21 -21.72 -20.65
CA PRO A 236 -3.33 -20.56 -20.64
C PRO A 236 -3.85 -19.43 -21.52
N LEU A 237 -3.86 -18.21 -21.00
CA LEU A 237 -4.25 -17.01 -21.74
C LEU A 237 -3.41 -16.89 -22.99
N LYS A 238 -4.05 -16.73 -24.15
CA LYS A 238 -3.38 -16.29 -25.37
C LYS A 238 -3.19 -14.79 -25.32
N ALA A 239 -1.98 -14.37 -24.93
CA ALA A 239 -1.67 -12.96 -24.74
C ALA A 239 -1.56 -12.23 -26.10
N GLU A 240 -2.31 -11.14 -26.25
CA GLU A 240 -2.24 -10.28 -27.45
C GLU A 240 -0.89 -9.54 -27.53
N ARG A 241 -0.30 -9.23 -26.38
CA ARG A 241 1.02 -8.60 -26.26
C ARG A 241 1.79 -9.20 -25.10
N TYR A 242 3.08 -9.42 -25.28
CA TYR A 242 4.02 -9.83 -24.23
C TYR A 242 5.38 -9.18 -24.46
N ALA A 243 6.15 -9.00 -23.39
CA ALA A 243 7.51 -8.50 -23.44
C ALA A 243 8.46 -9.67 -23.69
N LYS A 244 9.29 -9.56 -24.73
CA LYS A 244 10.31 -10.58 -25.00
C LYS A 244 11.45 -10.44 -24.00
N VAL A 245 11.88 -11.57 -23.42
CA VAL A 245 13.08 -11.62 -22.59
C VAL A 245 14.30 -11.56 -23.50
N SER A 246 15.14 -10.52 -23.34
CA SER A 246 16.41 -10.40 -24.05
C SER A 246 17.56 -10.96 -23.19
N LEU A 247 18.48 -11.66 -23.81
CA LEU A 247 19.72 -12.15 -23.21
C LEU A 247 20.95 -11.39 -23.73
N GLU A 248 20.76 -10.32 -24.51
CA GLU A 248 21.86 -9.53 -25.10
C GLU A 248 22.62 -8.70 -24.07
N GLY A 249 22.03 -8.51 -22.88
CA GLY A 249 22.58 -7.66 -21.83
C GLY A 249 22.37 -6.17 -22.13
N PHE A 250 23.13 -5.31 -21.44
CA PHE A 250 23.08 -3.86 -21.58
C PHE A 250 24.46 -3.25 -21.35
N LYS A 251 24.65 -2.00 -21.79
CA LYS A 251 25.91 -1.26 -21.71
C LYS A 251 25.71 0.03 -20.93
N LYS A 252 26.80 0.61 -20.40
CA LYS A 252 26.77 1.95 -19.81
C LYS A 252 26.24 2.96 -20.85
N GLY A 253 25.29 3.78 -20.41
CA GLY A 253 24.61 4.77 -21.24
C GLY A 253 23.35 4.27 -21.97
N ASP A 254 23.05 2.97 -21.93
CA ASP A 254 21.82 2.45 -22.50
C ASP A 254 20.61 3.04 -21.77
N TYR A 255 19.58 3.43 -22.54
CA TYR A 255 18.30 3.84 -22.01
C TYR A 255 17.57 2.64 -21.41
N CYS A 256 17.07 2.80 -20.20
CA CYS A 256 16.24 1.79 -19.54
C CYS A 256 14.98 2.42 -18.93
N MET A 257 13.91 1.65 -18.86
CA MET A 257 12.65 2.08 -18.29
C MET A 257 12.01 1.00 -17.45
N THR A 258 11.22 1.43 -16.47
CA THR A 258 10.38 0.57 -15.66
C THR A 258 8.93 1.02 -15.81
N ILE A 259 8.04 0.07 -16.18
CA ILE A 259 6.61 0.30 -16.27
C ILE A 259 5.93 -0.59 -15.23
N GLY A 260 5.00 -0.04 -14.47
CA GLY A 260 4.30 -0.80 -13.45
C GLY A 260 3.28 0.03 -12.68
N TYR A 261 2.82 -0.54 -11.57
CA TYR A 261 1.78 0.01 -10.70
C TYR A 261 2.37 0.32 -9.32
N PRO A 262 3.13 1.41 -9.19
CA PRO A 262 3.76 1.78 -7.91
C PRO A 262 2.70 2.15 -6.88
N GLY A 263 2.88 1.71 -5.63
CA GLY A 263 1.88 1.82 -4.59
C GLY A 263 1.53 3.27 -4.23
N ARG A 264 2.41 3.98 -3.52
CA ARG A 264 2.11 5.34 -3.05
C ARG A 264 3.38 6.18 -2.85
N THR A 265 3.33 7.43 -3.34
CA THR A 265 4.28 8.49 -3.02
C THR A 265 3.55 9.70 -2.45
N ASN A 266 4.27 10.69 -1.91
CA ASN A 266 3.73 11.95 -1.41
C ASN A 266 4.70 13.08 -1.79
N ARG A 267 4.77 13.41 -3.07
CA ARG A 267 5.69 14.42 -3.64
C ARG A 267 5.28 15.84 -3.29
N TYR A 268 3.97 16.06 -3.15
CA TYR A 268 3.36 17.39 -2.96
C TYR A 268 3.10 17.76 -1.50
N LEU A 269 3.53 16.94 -0.52
CA LEU A 269 3.42 17.31 0.88
C LEU A 269 4.19 18.60 1.20
N SER A 270 3.58 19.43 2.06
CA SER A 270 4.24 20.58 2.69
C SER A 270 5.38 20.18 3.63
N SER A 271 6.18 21.15 4.03
CA SER A 271 7.21 20.95 5.06
C SER A 271 6.62 20.40 6.36
N TYR A 272 5.43 20.85 6.74
CA TYR A 272 4.68 20.39 7.93
C TYR A 272 4.21 18.95 7.77
N GLY A 273 3.71 18.57 6.59
CA GLY A 273 3.32 17.20 6.27
C GLY A 273 4.49 16.22 6.29
N ILE A 274 5.68 16.65 5.85
CA ILE A 274 6.90 15.84 5.96
C ILE A 274 7.27 15.61 7.44
N VAL A 275 7.22 16.66 8.27
CA VAL A 275 7.49 16.54 9.73
C VAL A 275 6.51 15.59 10.40
N GLU A 276 5.21 15.75 10.14
CA GLU A 276 4.19 14.84 10.69
C GLU A 276 4.41 13.39 10.23
N ARG A 277 4.77 13.19 8.95
CA ARG A 277 5.12 11.86 8.43
C ARG A 277 6.25 11.21 9.21
N MET A 278 7.29 11.99 9.53
CA MET A 278 8.46 11.50 10.27
C MET A 278 8.12 11.21 11.74
N GLU A 279 7.47 12.15 12.43
CA GLU A 279 7.28 12.11 13.88
C GLU A 279 6.08 11.26 14.33
N ASN A 280 5.05 11.12 13.50
CA ASN A 280 3.86 10.34 13.85
C ASN A 280 3.84 8.98 13.11
N THR A 281 3.71 8.99 11.78
CA THR A 281 3.49 7.75 11.01
C THR A 281 4.73 6.85 11.00
N ASN A 282 5.90 7.42 10.72
CA ASN A 282 7.13 6.60 10.65
C ASN A 282 7.57 6.19 12.05
N GLU A 283 7.47 7.09 13.03
CA GLU A 283 7.87 6.82 14.41
C GLU A 283 7.02 5.72 15.05
N SER A 284 5.69 5.75 14.88
CA SER A 284 4.82 4.68 15.37
C SER A 284 5.18 3.32 14.77
N ARG A 285 5.47 3.27 13.46
CA ARG A 285 5.91 2.05 12.79
C ARG A 285 7.27 1.56 13.29
N ILE A 286 8.24 2.47 13.42
CA ILE A 286 9.58 2.12 13.90
C ILE A 286 9.51 1.54 15.30
N ASN A 287 8.80 2.22 16.19
CA ASN A 287 8.69 1.84 17.58
C ASN A 287 7.90 0.53 17.75
N VAL A 288 6.63 0.51 17.36
CA VAL A 288 5.71 -0.62 17.62
C VAL A 288 6.15 -1.88 16.86
N ARG A 289 6.54 -1.74 15.59
CA ARG A 289 6.96 -2.89 14.78
C ARG A 289 8.31 -3.43 15.24
N GLY A 290 9.21 -2.59 15.76
CA GLY A 290 10.45 -3.03 16.37
C GLY A 290 10.20 -3.98 17.54
N VAL A 291 9.29 -3.62 18.44
CA VAL A 291 8.90 -4.44 19.60
C VAL A 291 8.34 -5.80 19.16
N LYS A 292 7.29 -5.80 18.33
CA LYS A 292 6.62 -7.06 17.94
C LYS A 292 7.52 -7.97 17.10
N GLN A 293 8.34 -7.42 16.22
CA GLN A 293 9.25 -8.22 15.39
C GLN A 293 10.34 -8.90 16.20
N GLY A 294 10.83 -8.27 17.27
CA GLY A 294 11.76 -8.90 18.21
C GLY A 294 11.17 -10.17 18.82
N ILE A 295 9.90 -10.11 19.25
CA ILE A 295 9.16 -11.25 19.79
C ILE A 295 8.95 -12.32 18.72
N TRP A 296 8.38 -11.92 17.57
CA TRP A 296 8.09 -12.87 16.47
C TRP A 296 9.35 -13.59 15.98
N LYS A 297 10.46 -12.87 15.81
CA LYS A 297 11.74 -13.44 15.37
C LYS A 297 12.25 -14.51 16.34
N LYS A 298 12.23 -14.25 17.64
CA LYS A 298 12.60 -15.20 18.69
C LYS A 298 11.81 -16.52 18.56
N TRP A 299 10.49 -16.42 18.38
CA TRP A 299 9.63 -17.60 18.25
C TRP A 299 9.81 -18.31 16.90
N MET A 300 9.93 -17.57 15.81
CA MET A 300 10.19 -18.12 14.47
C MET A 300 11.52 -18.87 14.39
N ASP A 301 12.53 -18.44 15.13
CA ASP A 301 13.84 -19.10 15.18
C ASP A 301 13.80 -20.40 15.99
N SER A 302 12.86 -20.52 16.94
CA SER A 302 12.74 -21.67 17.83
C SER A 302 11.87 -22.81 17.26
N ASP A 303 10.91 -22.50 16.36
CA ASP A 303 9.95 -23.49 15.85
C ASP A 303 9.66 -23.28 14.34
N PRO A 304 9.94 -24.30 13.50
CA PRO A 304 9.65 -24.23 12.06
C PRO A 304 8.17 -24.02 11.72
N LYS A 305 7.23 -24.51 12.53
CA LYS A 305 5.79 -24.30 12.34
C LYS A 305 5.43 -22.84 12.57
N ILE A 306 5.91 -22.25 13.68
CA ILE A 306 5.71 -20.81 13.97
C ILE A 306 6.39 -19.97 12.90
N ARG A 307 7.58 -20.36 12.43
CA ARG A 307 8.26 -19.68 11.32
C ARG A 307 7.36 -19.61 10.08
N LEU A 308 6.73 -20.72 9.71
CA LEU A 308 5.83 -20.75 8.55
C LEU A 308 4.58 -19.87 8.78
N GLN A 309 3.95 -19.96 9.94
CA GLN A 309 2.77 -19.17 10.31
C GLN A 309 3.04 -17.65 10.26
N TYR A 310 4.20 -17.21 10.73
CA TYR A 310 4.53 -15.79 10.87
C TYR A 310 5.35 -15.21 9.71
N ALA A 311 5.79 -16.02 8.74
CA ALA A 311 6.68 -15.59 7.66
C ALA A 311 6.14 -14.37 6.89
N SER A 312 4.89 -14.41 6.43
CA SER A 312 4.27 -13.30 5.69
C SER A 312 3.99 -12.08 6.58
N LYS A 313 3.51 -12.31 7.81
CA LYS A 313 3.26 -11.24 8.79
C LYS A 313 4.57 -10.49 9.12
N TYR A 314 5.64 -11.25 9.37
CA TYR A 314 6.97 -10.71 9.65
C TYR A 314 7.52 -9.94 8.45
N ALA A 315 7.45 -10.51 7.25
CA ALA A 315 7.93 -9.87 6.02
C ALA A 315 7.20 -8.55 5.75
N ASN A 316 5.88 -8.54 5.86
CA ASN A 316 5.07 -7.32 5.70
C ASN A 316 5.42 -6.27 6.77
N SER A 317 5.47 -6.67 8.04
CA SER A 317 5.82 -5.77 9.14
C SER A 317 7.21 -5.15 8.95
N SER A 318 8.21 -5.98 8.62
CA SER A 318 9.60 -5.58 8.42
C SER A 318 9.75 -4.64 7.21
N ASN A 319 9.03 -4.88 6.12
CA ASN A 319 9.07 -4.02 4.94
C ASN A 319 8.72 -2.57 5.29
N TYR A 320 7.62 -2.32 5.98
CA TYR A 320 7.22 -0.97 6.40
C TYR A 320 8.13 -0.40 7.50
N TRP A 321 8.63 -1.24 8.39
CA TRP A 321 9.56 -0.84 9.45
C TRP A 321 10.87 -0.32 8.87
N LYS A 322 11.50 -1.08 7.98
CA LYS A 322 12.73 -0.69 7.28
C LYS A 322 12.52 0.54 6.39
N ASN A 323 11.40 0.60 5.66
CA ASN A 323 11.03 1.76 4.87
C ASN A 323 10.95 3.02 5.74
N SER A 324 10.29 2.96 6.91
CA SER A 324 10.15 4.11 7.79
C SER A 324 11.49 4.59 8.37
N ILE A 325 12.39 3.67 8.73
CA ILE A 325 13.75 3.99 9.18
C ILE A 325 14.53 4.67 8.05
N GLY A 326 14.56 4.05 6.87
CA GLY A 326 15.30 4.57 5.71
C GLY A 326 14.73 5.91 5.23
N MET A 327 13.40 6.07 5.24
CA MET A 327 12.74 7.33 4.89
C MET A 327 13.12 8.45 5.86
N ASN A 328 13.04 8.23 7.17
CA ASN A 328 13.42 9.24 8.16
C ASN A 328 14.90 9.66 8.02
N LYS A 329 15.78 8.69 7.74
CA LYS A 329 17.19 8.96 7.47
C LYS A 329 17.37 9.82 6.21
N ALA A 330 16.80 9.40 5.09
CA ALA A 330 16.92 10.11 3.81
C ALA A 330 16.32 11.52 3.85
N LEU A 331 15.14 11.70 4.45
CA LEU A 331 14.50 13.02 4.59
C LEU A 331 15.36 14.01 5.37
N LYS A 332 16.08 13.53 6.39
CA LYS A 332 17.02 14.36 7.17
C LYS A 332 18.30 14.67 6.40
N GLU A 333 18.95 13.65 5.81
CA GLU A 333 20.22 13.80 5.08
C GLU A 333 20.08 14.70 3.85
N LEU A 334 18.95 14.55 3.12
CA LEU A 334 18.65 15.38 1.95
C LEU A 334 18.03 16.73 2.31
N LYS A 335 17.81 17.04 3.60
CA LYS A 335 17.21 18.30 4.06
C LYS A 335 15.90 18.63 3.36
N VAL A 336 15.01 17.62 3.22
CA VAL A 336 13.77 17.76 2.44
C VAL A 336 12.83 18.79 3.06
N VAL A 337 12.76 18.88 4.39
CA VAL A 337 11.96 19.90 5.09
C VAL A 337 12.38 21.31 4.69
N GLU A 338 13.67 21.59 4.65
CA GLU A 338 14.23 22.90 4.24
C GLU A 338 13.94 23.21 2.77
N GLN A 339 14.04 22.20 1.90
CA GLN A 339 13.67 22.36 0.48
C GLN A 339 12.20 22.72 0.32
N LYS A 340 11.31 22.05 1.06
CA LYS A 340 9.86 22.35 1.04
C LYS A 340 9.54 23.73 1.58
N LYS A 341 10.17 24.16 2.68
CA LYS A 341 10.03 25.53 3.19
C LYS A 341 10.44 26.59 2.17
N LYS A 342 11.53 26.34 1.42
CA LYS A 342 11.93 27.22 0.33
C LYS A 342 10.90 27.27 -0.80
N GLN A 343 10.32 26.12 -1.18
CA GLN A 343 9.25 26.06 -2.19
C GLN A 343 8.00 26.82 -1.72
N GLU A 344 7.59 26.65 -0.46
CA GLU A 344 6.47 27.37 0.15
C GLU A 344 6.69 28.88 0.16
N GLN A 345 7.90 29.34 0.44
CA GLN A 345 8.28 30.74 0.33
C GLN A 345 8.16 31.26 -1.11
N GLN A 346 8.65 30.52 -2.10
CA GLN A 346 8.54 30.86 -3.52
C GLN A 346 7.08 30.97 -3.98
N ILE A 347 6.21 30.06 -3.52
CA ILE A 347 4.77 30.10 -3.78
C ILE A 347 4.15 31.37 -3.19
N ASN A 348 4.48 31.72 -1.96
CA ASN A 348 3.98 32.96 -1.34
C ASN A 348 4.42 34.20 -2.12
N GLU A 349 5.69 34.30 -2.49
CA GLU A 349 6.22 35.42 -3.30
C GLU A 349 5.55 35.50 -4.68
N TRP A 350 5.27 34.34 -5.31
CA TRP A 350 4.55 34.28 -6.58
C TRP A 350 3.06 34.66 -6.43
N ALA A 351 2.43 34.26 -5.34
CA ALA A 351 1.04 34.57 -5.05
C ALA A 351 0.83 36.08 -4.84
N GLN A 352 1.75 36.74 -4.16
CA GLN A 352 1.68 38.20 -3.90
C GLN A 352 1.74 39.06 -5.16
N LYS A 353 2.20 38.54 -6.30
CA LYS A 353 2.25 39.27 -7.57
C LYS A 353 0.89 39.44 -8.24
N SER A 354 -0.20 38.84 -7.72
CA SER A 354 -1.54 38.95 -8.27
C SER A 354 -2.57 38.90 -7.14
N LYS A 355 -3.51 39.86 -7.12
CA LYS A 355 -4.58 39.88 -6.11
C LYS A 355 -5.39 38.58 -6.08
N LYS A 356 -5.73 38.01 -7.25
CA LYS A 356 -6.45 36.72 -7.35
C LYS A 356 -5.64 35.55 -6.74
N ARG A 357 -4.32 35.52 -6.98
CA ARG A 357 -3.45 34.48 -6.40
C ARG A 357 -3.26 34.68 -4.91
N GLN A 358 -3.13 35.92 -4.45
CA GLN A 358 -3.01 36.26 -3.04
C GLN A 358 -4.25 35.82 -2.25
N GLU A 359 -5.46 36.09 -2.78
CA GLU A 359 -6.72 35.65 -2.18
C GLU A 359 -6.81 34.11 -2.10
N ARG A 360 -6.23 33.37 -3.06
CA ARG A 360 -6.33 31.90 -3.14
C ARG A 360 -5.19 31.17 -2.42
N PHE A 361 -3.96 31.66 -2.53
CA PHE A 361 -2.75 30.94 -2.11
C PHE A 361 -1.88 31.70 -1.10
N GLY A 362 -2.17 32.96 -0.83
CA GLY A 362 -1.28 33.85 -0.08
C GLY A 362 -1.11 33.53 1.40
N ASN A 363 -1.92 32.63 1.95
CA ASN A 363 -1.92 32.28 3.38
C ASN A 363 -1.74 30.77 3.65
N LEU A 364 -1.31 30.00 2.64
CA LEU A 364 -1.26 28.55 2.73
C LEU A 364 -0.31 28.03 3.82
N ALA A 365 0.92 28.54 3.88
CA ALA A 365 1.92 28.03 4.82
C ALA A 365 1.53 28.29 6.30
N PRO A 366 1.09 29.50 6.73
CA PRO A 366 0.61 29.71 8.09
C PRO A 366 -0.63 28.87 8.45
N GLU A 367 -1.56 28.67 7.50
CA GLU A 367 -2.75 27.86 7.73
C GLU A 367 -2.42 26.38 7.87
N LEU A 368 -1.49 25.85 7.07
CA LEU A 368 -0.95 24.50 7.22
C LEU A 368 -0.27 24.32 8.57
N GLU A 369 0.62 25.26 8.98
CA GLU A 369 1.27 25.22 10.29
C GLU A 369 0.25 25.08 11.42
N LYS A 370 -0.77 25.93 11.41
CA LYS A 370 -1.83 25.94 12.43
C LYS A 370 -2.60 24.61 12.47
N ALA A 371 -3.00 24.09 11.30
CA ALA A 371 -3.79 22.87 11.19
C ALA A 371 -2.98 21.63 11.61
N TYR A 372 -1.73 21.53 11.18
CA TYR A 372 -0.83 20.45 11.62
C TYR A 372 -0.52 20.49 13.11
N ALA A 373 -0.27 21.67 13.68
CA ALA A 373 -0.01 21.84 15.10
C ALA A 373 -1.24 21.42 15.93
N ALA A 374 -2.45 21.80 15.51
CA ALA A 374 -3.68 21.51 16.23
C ALA A 374 -4.04 20.02 16.26
N ARG A 375 -3.69 19.23 15.22
CA ARG A 375 -3.98 17.80 15.19
C ARG A 375 -2.83 16.90 15.66
N LYS A 376 -1.65 17.46 15.96
CA LYS A 376 -0.41 16.72 16.20
C LYS A 376 -0.54 15.56 17.18
N ASP A 377 -1.04 15.85 18.40
CA ASP A 377 -1.13 14.84 19.45
C ASP A 377 -2.20 13.78 19.17
N GLY A 378 -3.37 14.21 18.67
CA GLY A 378 -4.45 13.30 18.29
C GLY A 378 -4.04 12.38 17.14
N ASN A 379 -3.39 12.93 16.11
CA ASN A 379 -2.89 12.15 14.98
C ASN A 379 -1.78 11.16 15.41
N ARG A 380 -0.90 11.57 16.34
CA ARG A 380 0.08 10.67 16.96
C ARG A 380 -0.60 9.54 17.70
N ALA A 381 -1.58 9.85 18.53
CA ALA A 381 -2.34 8.84 19.30
C ALA A 381 -3.01 7.81 18.38
N ILE A 382 -3.67 8.26 17.31
CA ILE A 382 -4.29 7.37 16.31
C ILE A 382 -3.23 6.51 15.60
N ALA A 383 -2.08 7.07 15.23
CA ALA A 383 -1.01 6.31 14.56
C ALA A 383 -0.48 5.17 15.45
N PHE A 384 -0.21 5.48 16.73
CA PHE A 384 0.23 4.47 17.69
C PHE A 384 -0.86 3.46 18.04
N LEU A 385 -2.13 3.90 18.19
CA LEU A 385 -3.28 3.03 18.46
C LEU A 385 -3.46 1.99 17.35
N ASN A 386 -3.41 2.43 16.10
CA ASN A 386 -3.54 1.56 14.93
C ASN A 386 -2.40 0.53 14.86
N GLU A 387 -1.15 0.94 15.04
CA GLU A 387 0.00 0.03 14.99
C GLU A 387 0.05 -0.93 16.18
N SER A 388 -0.34 -0.48 17.40
CA SER A 388 -0.27 -1.27 18.62
C SER A 388 -1.42 -2.27 18.76
N PHE A 389 -2.63 -1.90 18.34
CA PHE A 389 -3.80 -2.75 18.57
C PHE A 389 -4.39 -3.33 17.29
N LEU A 390 -4.69 -2.51 16.27
CA LEU A 390 -5.31 -3.02 15.05
C LEU A 390 -4.32 -3.69 14.09
N GLY A 391 -3.07 -3.27 14.11
CA GLY A 391 -1.96 -3.87 13.35
C GLY A 391 -1.00 -4.70 14.19
N GLY A 392 -1.23 -4.82 15.49
CA GLY A 392 -0.38 -5.48 16.47
C GLY A 392 -0.75 -6.95 16.71
N PRO A 393 -1.46 -7.26 17.82
CA PRO A 393 -1.82 -8.63 18.20
C PRO A 393 -2.84 -9.26 17.24
N ASP A 394 -2.72 -10.56 17.03
CA ASP A 394 -3.65 -11.31 16.19
C ASP A 394 -5.05 -11.40 16.82
N LEU A 395 -5.15 -11.55 18.15
CA LEU A 395 -6.43 -11.62 18.87
C LEU A 395 -7.27 -10.34 18.67
N MET A 396 -6.65 -9.17 18.63
CA MET A 396 -7.35 -7.91 18.34
C MET A 396 -7.91 -7.87 16.92
N ARG A 397 -7.20 -8.45 15.95
CA ARG A 397 -7.68 -8.59 14.58
C ARG A 397 -8.77 -9.63 14.46
N ILE A 398 -8.66 -10.73 15.19
CA ILE A 398 -9.72 -11.75 15.32
C ILE A 398 -10.97 -11.10 15.88
N ALA A 399 -10.87 -10.33 16.98
CA ALA A 399 -11.97 -9.61 17.57
C ALA A 399 -12.63 -8.64 16.58
N PHE A 400 -11.84 -7.88 15.83
CA PHE A 400 -12.33 -6.97 14.81
C PHE A 400 -13.08 -7.71 13.67
N TYR A 401 -12.56 -8.83 13.19
CA TYR A 401 -13.24 -9.61 12.14
C TYR A 401 -14.50 -10.29 12.67
N PHE A 402 -14.47 -10.76 13.92
CA PHE A 402 -15.63 -11.36 14.56
C PHE A 402 -16.75 -10.34 14.80
N ASP A 403 -16.44 -9.16 15.32
CA ASP A 403 -17.44 -8.11 15.50
C ASP A 403 -18.07 -7.69 14.17
N ASN A 404 -17.27 -7.52 13.12
CA ASN A 404 -17.81 -7.27 11.78
C ASN A 404 -18.67 -8.43 11.25
N LEU A 405 -18.31 -9.69 11.54
CA LEU A 405 -19.13 -10.86 11.19
C LEU A 405 -20.51 -10.80 11.88
N GLN A 406 -20.53 -10.45 13.18
CA GLN A 406 -21.79 -10.34 13.94
C GLN A 406 -22.70 -9.23 13.41
N ASN A 407 -22.11 -8.16 12.87
CA ASN A 407 -22.82 -6.98 12.36
C ASN A 407 -23.06 -7.04 10.84
N ALA A 408 -22.56 -8.07 10.13
CA ALA A 408 -22.65 -8.17 8.68
C ALA A 408 -24.08 -8.41 8.19
N GLY A 409 -24.53 -7.60 7.24
CA GLY A 409 -25.78 -7.80 6.51
C GLY A 409 -25.64 -8.81 5.38
N GLY A 410 -26.64 -9.68 5.22
CA GLY A 410 -26.75 -10.65 4.13
C GLY A 410 -25.73 -11.80 4.18
N GLU A 411 -25.96 -12.84 3.39
CA GLU A 411 -25.11 -14.03 3.38
C GLU A 411 -23.71 -13.78 2.79
N THR A 412 -23.60 -12.93 1.77
CA THR A 412 -22.31 -12.59 1.13
C THR A 412 -21.38 -11.84 2.10
N GLY A 413 -21.92 -10.87 2.85
CA GLY A 413 -21.15 -10.14 3.86
C GLY A 413 -20.65 -11.07 4.97
N LYS A 414 -21.52 -11.93 5.48
CA LYS A 414 -21.16 -12.95 6.47
C LYS A 414 -20.11 -13.92 5.96
N ALA A 415 -20.25 -14.42 4.72
CA ALA A 415 -19.27 -15.31 4.11
C ALA A 415 -17.88 -14.67 4.01
N THR A 416 -17.82 -13.41 3.62
CA THR A 416 -16.57 -12.64 3.52
C THR A 416 -15.85 -12.58 4.88
N TRP A 417 -16.56 -12.19 5.96
CA TRP A 417 -15.94 -12.07 7.28
C TRP A 417 -15.60 -13.43 7.88
N LYS A 418 -16.42 -14.48 7.66
CA LYS A 418 -16.07 -15.85 8.04
C LYS A 418 -14.77 -16.33 7.39
N ASN A 419 -14.59 -16.05 6.11
CA ASN A 419 -13.35 -16.42 5.41
C ASN A 419 -12.15 -15.67 5.95
N ARG A 420 -12.24 -14.37 6.20
CA ARG A 420 -11.16 -13.58 6.81
C ARG A 420 -10.78 -14.10 8.19
N LEU A 421 -11.78 -14.42 9.01
CA LEU A 421 -11.57 -14.94 10.35
C LEU A 421 -10.87 -16.31 10.32
N ARG A 422 -11.32 -17.24 9.45
CA ARG A 422 -10.66 -18.54 9.27
C ARG A 422 -9.22 -18.43 8.80
N GLN A 423 -8.93 -17.50 7.89
CA GLN A 423 -7.55 -17.26 7.43
C GLN A 423 -6.68 -16.70 8.56
N GLN A 424 -7.22 -15.84 9.41
CA GLN A 424 -6.48 -15.31 10.54
C GLN A 424 -6.09 -16.41 11.54
N TYR A 425 -6.99 -17.34 11.84
CA TYR A 425 -6.71 -18.48 12.71
C TYR A 425 -5.70 -19.48 12.14
N LYS A 426 -5.63 -19.64 10.82
CA LYS A 426 -4.66 -20.55 10.18
C LYS A 426 -3.22 -20.22 10.57
N ASP A 427 -2.91 -18.93 10.65
CA ASP A 427 -1.57 -18.43 10.92
C ASP A 427 -1.45 -17.81 12.33
N TRP A 428 -2.33 -18.21 13.25
CA TRP A 428 -2.32 -17.74 14.64
C TRP A 428 -1.58 -18.70 15.56
N ASN A 429 -0.83 -18.14 16.51
CA ASN A 429 -0.22 -18.86 17.61
C ASN A 429 -0.46 -18.09 18.91
N GLU A 430 -1.15 -18.73 19.86
CA GLU A 430 -1.62 -18.10 21.08
C GLU A 430 -0.48 -17.56 21.95
N GLU A 431 0.59 -18.33 22.17
CA GLU A 431 1.69 -17.92 23.05
C GLU A 431 2.49 -16.73 22.47
N VAL A 432 2.73 -16.75 21.15
CA VAL A 432 3.36 -15.61 20.45
C VAL A 432 2.49 -14.37 20.58
N ASP A 433 1.18 -14.53 20.46
CA ASP A 433 0.24 -13.43 20.49
C ASP A 433 0.07 -12.84 21.91
N LYS A 434 0.03 -13.66 22.95
CA LYS A 434 0.06 -13.22 24.37
C LYS A 434 1.30 -12.38 24.68
N GLU A 435 2.50 -12.86 24.29
CA GLU A 435 3.74 -12.12 24.50
C GLU A 435 3.72 -10.79 23.72
N THR A 436 3.25 -10.82 22.47
CA THR A 436 3.11 -9.63 21.62
C THR A 436 2.13 -8.62 22.22
N MET A 437 0.94 -9.05 22.63
CA MET A 437 -0.08 -8.19 23.20
C MET A 437 0.37 -7.54 24.50
N THR A 438 0.98 -8.31 25.40
CA THR A 438 1.53 -7.80 26.67
C THR A 438 2.55 -6.69 26.42
N ALA A 439 3.50 -6.92 25.52
CA ALA A 439 4.53 -5.95 25.21
C ALA A 439 3.99 -4.70 24.51
N LEU A 440 2.97 -4.83 23.65
CA LEU A 440 2.40 -3.68 22.93
C LEU A 440 1.48 -2.84 23.80
N ILE A 441 0.76 -3.41 24.76
CA ILE A 441 0.01 -2.67 25.77
C ILE A 441 0.97 -1.82 26.61
N ASP A 442 2.05 -2.41 27.15
CA ASP A 442 3.06 -1.68 27.91
C ASP A 442 3.72 -0.57 27.08
N ASN A 443 4.08 -0.89 25.84
CA ASN A 443 4.74 0.07 24.95
C ASN A 443 3.83 1.26 24.59
N TYR A 444 2.54 1.03 24.30
CA TYR A 444 1.61 2.10 23.90
C TYR A 444 1.49 3.17 24.99
N ALA A 445 1.33 2.77 26.25
CA ALA A 445 1.20 3.71 27.38
C ALA A 445 2.42 4.64 27.54
N LYS A 446 3.60 4.22 27.07
CA LYS A 446 4.83 5.02 27.09
C LYS A 446 4.94 6.01 25.92
N GLN A 447 4.13 5.87 24.89
CA GLN A 447 4.24 6.63 23.63
C GLN A 447 3.22 7.73 23.46
N VAL A 448 2.13 7.70 24.21
CA VAL A 448 1.03 8.66 24.12
C VAL A 448 0.77 9.35 25.45
N LYS A 449 0.08 10.48 25.42
CA LYS A 449 -0.36 11.18 26.65
C LYS A 449 -1.45 10.38 27.36
N PRO A 450 -1.59 10.51 28.71
CA PRO A 450 -2.58 9.75 29.50
C PRO A 450 -4.02 9.87 28.99
N GLU A 451 -4.41 11.03 28.47
CA GLU A 451 -5.75 11.26 27.90
C GLU A 451 -6.07 10.43 26.65
N TYR A 452 -5.06 9.83 26.06
CA TYR A 452 -5.17 8.92 24.89
C TYR A 452 -5.03 7.45 25.27
N LEU A 453 -5.17 7.08 26.54
CA LEU A 453 -5.22 5.68 26.96
C LEU A 453 -6.66 5.14 26.83
N PRO A 454 -6.89 4.01 26.14
CA PRO A 454 -8.18 3.33 26.14
C PRO A 454 -8.62 2.91 27.55
N ASP A 455 -9.93 2.86 27.81
CA ASP A 455 -10.48 2.63 29.15
C ASP A 455 -10.05 1.30 29.78
N PHE A 456 -9.66 0.30 28.99
CA PHE A 456 -9.16 -0.97 29.53
C PHE A 456 -7.88 -0.81 30.38
N TYR A 457 -7.11 0.28 30.24
CA TYR A 457 -6.00 0.59 31.14
C TYR A 457 -6.46 0.86 32.58
N GLN A 458 -7.65 1.44 32.76
CA GLN A 458 -8.23 1.60 34.09
C GLN A 458 -8.60 0.25 34.70
N THR A 459 -9.05 -0.71 33.90
CA THR A 459 -9.29 -2.09 34.34
C THR A 459 -7.98 -2.75 34.76
N ILE A 460 -6.89 -2.60 34.01
CA ILE A 460 -5.57 -3.12 34.38
C ILE A 460 -5.11 -2.53 35.72
N GLU A 461 -5.26 -1.23 35.90
CA GLU A 461 -4.89 -0.54 37.13
C GLU A 461 -5.71 -1.04 38.35
N LYS A 462 -7.04 -1.05 38.23
CA LYS A 462 -7.94 -1.29 39.36
C LYS A 462 -8.10 -2.77 39.73
N GLU A 463 -8.14 -3.65 38.71
CA GLU A 463 -8.47 -5.07 38.89
C GLU A 463 -7.25 -5.99 38.83
N TYR A 464 -6.16 -5.53 38.18
CA TYR A 464 -4.94 -6.32 37.97
C TYR A 464 -3.69 -5.67 38.56
N ASN A 465 -3.83 -4.61 39.41
CA ASN A 465 -2.70 -3.95 40.07
C ASN A 465 -1.56 -3.52 39.09
N ASN A 466 -1.92 -3.05 37.92
CA ASN A 466 -1.00 -2.71 36.81
C ASN A 466 -0.23 -3.93 36.23
N ASP A 467 -0.63 -5.17 36.53
CA ASP A 467 -0.04 -6.36 35.94
C ASP A 467 -0.70 -6.65 34.57
N ILE A 468 -0.08 -6.11 33.52
CA ILE A 468 -0.54 -6.27 32.13
C ILE A 468 -0.52 -7.75 31.73
N ARG A 469 0.48 -8.53 32.18
CA ARG A 469 0.58 -9.94 31.82
C ARG A 469 -0.60 -10.74 32.36
N THR A 470 -0.93 -10.55 33.63
CA THR A 470 -2.07 -11.22 34.26
C THR A 470 -3.39 -10.81 33.58
N TYR A 471 -3.56 -9.54 33.19
CA TYR A 471 -4.73 -9.08 32.42
C TYR A 471 -4.82 -9.79 31.06
N VAL A 472 -3.71 -9.88 30.32
CA VAL A 472 -3.68 -10.57 29.01
C VAL A 472 -3.95 -12.07 29.17
N ASP A 473 -3.36 -12.74 30.15
CA ASP A 473 -3.60 -14.16 30.41
C ASP A 473 -5.08 -14.43 30.76
N ALA A 474 -5.71 -13.56 31.56
CA ALA A 474 -7.15 -13.62 31.85
C ALA A 474 -8.00 -13.42 30.58
N MET A 475 -7.64 -12.47 29.70
CA MET A 475 -8.34 -12.21 28.44
C MET A 475 -8.29 -13.45 27.53
N PHE A 476 -7.13 -14.05 27.33
CA PHE A 476 -7.00 -15.24 26.49
C PHE A 476 -7.74 -16.46 27.07
N LYS A 477 -7.82 -16.56 28.39
CA LYS A 477 -8.56 -17.63 29.07
C LYS A 477 -10.07 -17.47 29.01
N GLN A 478 -10.58 -16.24 29.01
CA GLN A 478 -12.01 -15.95 29.14
C GLN A 478 -12.71 -15.66 27.80
N SER A 479 -11.97 -15.21 26.80
CA SER A 479 -12.54 -14.86 25.51
C SER A 479 -12.93 -16.11 24.70
N VAL A 480 -14.15 -16.10 24.16
CA VAL A 480 -14.61 -17.14 23.23
C VAL A 480 -13.83 -17.10 21.90
N LEU A 481 -13.11 -16.02 21.64
CA LEU A 481 -12.34 -15.80 20.40
C LEU A 481 -11.02 -16.59 20.37
N THR A 482 -10.64 -17.24 21.45
CA THR A 482 -9.49 -18.17 21.45
C THR A 482 -9.85 -19.54 20.90
N ASP A 483 -11.15 -19.87 20.78
CA ASP A 483 -11.63 -21.07 20.10
C ASP A 483 -11.95 -20.77 18.62
N THR A 484 -11.32 -21.51 17.72
CA THR A 484 -11.56 -21.39 16.26
C THR A 484 -13.01 -21.65 15.83
N ASN A 485 -13.78 -22.38 16.67
CA ASN A 485 -15.21 -22.63 16.44
C ASN A 485 -16.07 -21.37 16.62
N CYS A 486 -15.55 -20.30 17.20
CA CYS A 486 -16.28 -19.05 17.38
C CYS A 486 -16.82 -18.49 16.06
N VAL A 487 -16.23 -18.84 14.91
CA VAL A 487 -16.72 -18.44 13.56
C VAL A 487 -18.17 -18.82 13.29
N ASN A 488 -18.72 -19.77 14.05
CA ASN A 488 -20.10 -20.26 13.94
C ASN A 488 -21.01 -19.74 15.05
N LEU A 489 -20.48 -18.99 16.01
CA LEU A 489 -21.25 -18.45 17.11
C LEU A 489 -21.99 -17.16 16.71
N THR A 490 -23.15 -16.96 17.31
CA THR A 490 -23.84 -15.68 17.33
C THR A 490 -23.99 -15.28 18.80
N LEU A 491 -23.37 -14.19 19.18
CA LEU A 491 -23.38 -13.70 20.57
C LEU A 491 -24.50 -12.69 20.79
N THR A 492 -25.14 -12.75 21.96
CA THR A 492 -25.98 -11.66 22.44
C THR A 492 -25.14 -10.43 22.78
N GLN A 493 -25.77 -9.27 22.90
CA GLN A 493 -25.05 -8.04 23.30
C GLN A 493 -24.39 -8.21 24.67
N GLU A 494 -25.06 -8.83 25.62
CA GLU A 494 -24.54 -9.12 26.96
C GLU A 494 -23.28 -10.02 26.89
N GLN A 495 -23.29 -11.06 26.02
CA GLN A 495 -22.12 -11.92 25.83
C GLN A 495 -20.95 -11.16 25.22
N LYS A 496 -21.20 -10.28 24.24
CA LYS A 496 -20.17 -9.42 23.67
C LYS A 496 -19.60 -8.46 24.72
N ASP A 497 -20.46 -7.83 25.52
CA ASP A 497 -20.06 -6.87 26.55
C ASP A 497 -19.34 -7.56 27.74
N ASN A 498 -19.41 -8.87 27.88
CA ASN A 498 -18.69 -9.64 28.89
C ASN A 498 -17.40 -10.29 28.36
N ASP A 499 -17.21 -10.45 27.05
CA ASP A 499 -15.99 -11.00 26.49
C ASP A 499 -14.83 -9.99 26.57
N MET A 500 -13.73 -10.39 27.20
CA MET A 500 -12.61 -9.47 27.48
C MET A 500 -11.91 -8.96 26.21
N ALA A 501 -11.79 -9.78 25.15
CA ALA A 501 -11.14 -9.35 23.92
C ALA A 501 -12.03 -8.35 23.15
N LEU A 502 -13.35 -8.59 23.11
CA LEU A 502 -14.30 -7.66 22.49
C LEU A 502 -14.42 -6.35 23.29
N LYS A 503 -14.37 -6.40 24.63
CA LYS A 503 -14.31 -5.18 25.48
C LYS A 503 -13.05 -4.37 25.21
N CYS A 504 -11.90 -5.03 25.11
CA CYS A 504 -10.65 -4.37 24.78
C CYS A 504 -10.72 -3.71 23.39
N LEU A 505 -11.21 -4.42 22.37
CA LEU A 505 -11.44 -3.87 21.04
C LEU A 505 -12.38 -2.64 21.08
N LYS A 506 -13.52 -2.77 21.76
CA LYS A 506 -14.51 -1.69 21.90
C LYS A 506 -13.86 -0.43 22.50
N SER A 507 -13.11 -0.56 23.59
CA SER A 507 -12.38 0.54 24.22
C SER A 507 -11.38 1.22 23.26
N VAL A 508 -10.65 0.44 22.46
CA VAL A 508 -9.73 0.94 21.44
C VAL A 508 -10.48 1.70 20.34
N MET A 509 -11.59 1.14 19.83
CA MET A 509 -12.39 1.76 18.76
C MET A 509 -13.10 3.03 19.21
N GLU A 510 -13.63 3.06 20.44
CA GLU A 510 -14.29 4.22 21.02
C GLU A 510 -13.30 5.38 21.21
N LEU A 511 -12.10 5.11 21.73
CA LEU A 511 -11.05 6.13 21.80
C LEU A 511 -10.65 6.63 20.42
N GLY A 512 -10.42 5.72 19.46
CA GLY A 512 -10.07 6.06 18.08
C GLY A 512 -11.12 6.95 17.43
N GLY A 513 -12.41 6.64 17.60
CA GLY A 513 -13.53 7.45 17.14
C GLY A 513 -13.54 8.85 17.79
N LYS A 514 -13.48 8.91 19.12
CA LYS A 514 -13.45 10.19 19.86
C LYS A 514 -12.30 11.10 19.41
N VAL A 515 -11.10 10.55 19.29
CA VAL A 515 -9.93 11.34 18.85
C VAL A 515 -10.07 11.76 17.37
N SER A 516 -10.58 10.87 16.51
CA SER A 516 -10.85 11.21 15.10
C SER A 516 -11.84 12.36 14.96
N ASP A 517 -12.91 12.35 15.75
CA ASP A 517 -13.91 13.43 15.78
C ASP A 517 -13.29 14.75 16.24
N GLN A 518 -12.46 14.72 17.28
CA GLN A 518 -11.77 15.91 17.82
C GLN A 518 -10.86 16.58 16.80
N ILE A 519 -10.18 15.80 15.94
CA ILE A 519 -9.25 16.34 14.95
C ILE A 519 -9.83 16.43 13.53
N SER A 520 -11.10 16.06 13.32
CA SER A 520 -11.69 15.94 11.98
C SER A 520 -11.66 17.25 11.19
N GLN A 521 -11.95 18.39 11.85
CA GLN A 521 -11.88 19.70 11.22
C GLN A 521 -10.45 20.01 10.72
N TYR A 522 -9.44 19.72 11.54
CA TYR A 522 -8.04 19.94 11.17
C TYR A 522 -7.58 19.00 10.07
N ASN A 523 -8.13 17.78 10.01
CA ASN A 523 -7.88 16.85 8.88
C ASN A 523 -8.43 17.40 7.57
N MET A 524 -9.63 17.99 7.58
CA MET A 524 -10.20 18.67 6.41
C MET A 524 -9.36 19.88 6.01
N ASP A 525 -8.97 20.72 6.98
CA ASP A 525 -8.14 21.91 6.70
C ASP A 525 -6.80 21.51 6.08
N VAL A 526 -6.13 20.48 6.60
CA VAL A 526 -4.87 19.97 6.01
C VAL A 526 -5.10 19.46 4.60
N ALA A 527 -6.13 18.63 4.37
CA ALA A 527 -6.39 18.07 3.04
C ALA A 527 -6.66 19.15 2.00
N GLU A 528 -7.43 20.17 2.36
CA GLU A 528 -7.69 21.34 1.52
C GLU A 528 -6.39 22.08 1.19
N LYS A 529 -5.61 22.44 2.21
CA LYS A 529 -4.42 23.27 2.03
C LYS A 529 -3.29 22.53 1.30
N GLU A 530 -3.14 21.24 1.52
CA GLU A 530 -2.21 20.39 0.74
C GLU A 530 -2.64 20.30 -0.73
N ARG A 531 -3.94 20.22 -1.01
CA ARG A 531 -4.47 20.25 -2.37
C ARG A 531 -4.22 21.60 -3.05
N LEU A 532 -4.47 22.72 -2.34
CA LEU A 532 -4.20 24.07 -2.84
C LEU A 532 -2.70 24.32 -3.03
N LEU A 533 -1.85 23.78 -2.16
CA LEU A 533 -0.40 23.85 -2.32
C LEU A 533 0.05 23.13 -3.60
N CYS A 534 -0.49 21.94 -3.87
CA CYS A 534 -0.24 21.22 -5.12
C CYS A 534 -0.72 22.04 -6.32
N GLU A 535 -1.92 22.62 -6.27
CA GLU A 535 -2.46 23.48 -7.33
C GLU A 535 -1.56 24.70 -7.58
N ALA A 536 -1.08 25.36 -6.52
CA ALA A 536 -0.17 26.50 -6.63
C ALA A 536 1.16 26.11 -7.30
N ILE A 537 1.72 24.94 -6.98
CA ILE A 537 2.93 24.43 -7.64
C ILE A 537 2.68 24.24 -9.13
N LEU A 538 1.57 23.57 -9.50
CA LEU A 538 1.21 23.33 -10.91
C LEU A 538 0.98 24.63 -11.69
N GLU A 539 0.35 25.63 -11.06
CA GLU A 539 0.15 26.95 -11.70
C GLU A 539 1.44 27.78 -11.79
N MET A 540 2.30 27.72 -10.77
CA MET A 540 3.55 28.47 -10.75
C MET A 540 4.56 27.95 -11.77
N GLU A 541 4.58 26.65 -11.97
CA GLU A 541 5.56 25.94 -12.79
C GLU A 541 4.91 25.35 -14.06
N MET A 542 3.94 26.05 -14.68
CA MET A 542 3.19 25.56 -15.85
C MET A 542 4.06 25.13 -17.04
N ASP A 543 5.25 25.71 -17.18
CA ASP A 543 6.20 25.40 -18.26
C ASP A 543 7.11 24.20 -17.91
N GLN A 544 6.92 23.57 -16.73
CA GLN A 544 7.69 22.43 -16.28
C GLN A 544 6.84 21.15 -16.34
N PRO A 545 7.43 19.99 -16.64
CA PRO A 545 6.70 18.73 -16.58
C PRO A 545 6.42 18.35 -15.11
N HIS A 546 5.16 18.09 -14.81
CA HIS A 546 4.73 17.62 -13.49
C HIS A 546 4.24 16.19 -13.55
N TYR A 547 4.53 15.43 -12.50
CA TYR A 547 4.16 14.05 -12.36
C TYR A 547 3.33 13.86 -11.10
N SER A 548 2.17 13.23 -11.21
CA SER A 548 1.34 12.94 -10.06
C SER A 548 2.01 11.92 -9.14
N ASP A 549 1.60 11.92 -7.87
CA ASP A 549 1.96 10.86 -6.93
C ASP A 549 1.53 9.48 -7.45
N ALA A 550 2.33 8.48 -7.11
CA ALA A 550 1.94 7.09 -7.28
C ALA A 550 0.70 6.78 -6.43
N ASN A 551 -0.25 6.07 -7.02
CA ASN A 551 -1.54 5.73 -6.43
C ASN A 551 -2.06 4.37 -6.92
N SER A 552 -1.16 3.41 -7.15
CA SER A 552 -1.43 2.07 -7.69
C SER A 552 -1.94 2.06 -9.14
N THR A 553 -1.88 3.19 -9.85
CA THR A 553 -2.16 3.24 -11.30
C THR A 553 -0.86 3.15 -12.10
N MET A 554 -0.98 2.81 -13.39
CA MET A 554 0.20 2.59 -14.23
C MET A 554 1.09 3.83 -14.32
N ARG A 555 2.39 3.62 -14.16
CA ARG A 555 3.46 4.64 -14.28
C ARG A 555 4.61 4.11 -15.09
N LEU A 556 5.37 5.04 -15.67
CA LEU A 556 6.65 4.79 -16.32
C LEU A 556 7.73 5.64 -15.65
N SER A 557 8.85 5.02 -15.30
CA SER A 557 10.09 5.69 -14.90
C SER A 557 11.18 5.27 -15.85
N TYR A 558 12.12 6.16 -16.14
CA TYR A 558 13.25 5.87 -17.03
C TYR A 558 14.56 6.43 -16.50
N GLY A 559 15.66 5.96 -17.05
CA GLY A 559 17.00 6.39 -16.76
C GLY A 559 18.01 5.75 -17.68
N PHE A 560 19.28 5.88 -17.32
CA PHE A 560 20.39 5.32 -18.08
C PHE A 560 21.18 4.36 -17.21
N VAL A 561 21.73 3.33 -17.82
CA VAL A 561 22.68 2.45 -17.15
C VAL A 561 23.95 3.23 -16.84
N ASP A 562 24.33 3.30 -15.58
CA ASP A 562 25.50 4.04 -15.12
C ASP A 562 26.19 3.34 -13.95
N ASP A 563 27.40 3.78 -13.63
CA ASP A 563 28.11 3.42 -12.40
C ASP A 563 27.73 4.35 -11.24
N TYR A 564 28.22 4.05 -10.05
CA TYR A 564 28.02 4.91 -8.88
C TYR A 564 29.21 4.85 -7.95
N THR A 565 29.40 5.90 -7.18
CA THR A 565 30.41 5.96 -6.11
C THR A 565 29.72 5.73 -4.77
N SER A 566 30.17 4.73 -4.01
CA SER A 566 29.66 4.45 -2.68
C SER A 566 30.01 5.55 -1.67
N ALA A 567 29.31 5.58 -0.53
CA ALA A 567 29.63 6.51 0.56
C ALA A 567 31.06 6.36 1.11
N ALA A 568 31.69 5.18 0.92
CA ALA A 568 33.09 4.92 1.26
C ALA A 568 34.08 5.37 0.17
N GLY A 569 33.62 6.03 -0.90
CA GLY A 569 34.45 6.51 -2.00
C GLY A 569 34.87 5.45 -3.02
N HIS A 570 34.34 4.23 -2.94
CA HIS A 570 34.59 3.18 -3.94
C HIS A 570 33.68 3.36 -5.15
N GLN A 571 34.28 3.38 -6.34
CA GLN A 571 33.53 3.38 -7.59
C GLN A 571 33.06 1.95 -7.90
N ASN A 572 31.75 1.79 -8.10
CA ASN A 572 31.13 0.53 -8.44
C ASN A 572 30.58 0.61 -9.86
N TYR A 573 31.07 -0.26 -10.73
CA TYR A 573 30.64 -0.32 -12.11
C TYR A 573 29.27 -1.02 -12.21
N PHE A 574 28.50 -0.69 -13.25
CA PHE A 574 27.32 -1.48 -13.61
C PHE A 574 27.71 -2.92 -13.95
N THR A 575 26.83 -3.85 -13.71
CA THR A 575 27.05 -5.28 -13.99
C THR A 575 25.88 -5.87 -14.75
N THR A 576 26.20 -6.69 -15.75
CA THR A 576 25.22 -7.42 -16.58
C THR A 576 24.91 -8.80 -16.02
N CYS A 577 25.82 -9.38 -15.23
CA CYS A 577 25.64 -10.68 -14.60
C CYS A 577 26.47 -10.79 -13.34
N LEU A 578 25.81 -10.82 -12.19
CA LEU A 578 26.45 -10.87 -10.88
C LEU A 578 27.19 -12.19 -10.61
N LEU A 579 26.75 -13.28 -11.21
CA LEU A 579 27.38 -14.61 -11.10
C LEU A 579 28.75 -14.67 -11.77
N TYR A 580 28.96 -13.90 -12.84
CA TYR A 580 30.19 -13.91 -13.61
C TYR A 580 31.18 -12.81 -13.20
N THR A 581 30.71 -11.70 -12.66
CA THR A 581 31.53 -10.51 -12.49
C THR A 581 32.12 -10.34 -11.11
N SER A 582 31.54 -10.92 -10.07
CA SER A 582 32.15 -10.98 -8.74
C SER A 582 31.39 -11.97 -7.86
N PRO A 583 32.02 -13.02 -7.32
CA PRO A 583 31.47 -13.67 -6.15
C PRO A 583 31.34 -12.62 -5.06
N SER A 584 30.13 -12.49 -4.50
CA SER A 584 29.87 -11.56 -3.39
C SER A 584 30.93 -11.77 -2.28
N PRO A 585 31.42 -10.73 -1.62
CA PRO A 585 32.28 -10.90 -0.45
C PRO A 585 31.65 -11.82 0.62
N ARG A 586 30.32 -11.96 0.64
CA ARG A 586 29.59 -12.91 1.49
C ARG A 586 29.79 -14.36 1.03
N ASP A 587 29.90 -14.61 -0.25
CA ASP A 587 30.12 -15.97 -0.77
C ASP A 587 31.54 -16.46 -0.44
N ARG A 588 32.48 -15.54 -0.22
CA ARG A 588 33.85 -15.85 0.21
C ARG A 588 33.97 -16.09 1.72
N SER A 589 33.03 -15.62 2.52
CA SER A 589 33.06 -15.80 3.98
C SER A 589 32.42 -17.12 4.45
N VAL A 590 31.84 -17.89 3.54
CA VAL A 590 31.19 -19.19 3.79
C VAL A 590 32.03 -20.37 3.24
N SER A 591 33.19 -20.08 2.61
CA SER A 591 34.16 -21.10 2.15
C SER A 591 35.31 -21.27 3.15
#